data_bca776b9793be7b5274fd313c044c1c2
#
_entry.id   bca776b9793be7b5274fd313c044c1c2
#
_cell.length_a   1.000
_cell.length_b   1.000
_cell.length_c   1.000
_cell.angle_alpha   90.00
_cell.angle_beta   90.00
_cell.angle_gamma   90.00
#
_symmetry.space_group_name_H-M   'P 1'
#
loop_
_entity.id
_entity.type
_entity.pdbx_description
1 polymer ?
#
loop_
_entity_poly.entity_id
_entity_poly.type
_entity_poly.pdbx_seq_one_letter_code
_entity_poly.pdbx_strand_id
1 'polypeptide(L)'
;MAIIGFRHIGLKAVSIALAALLWLVVSGEQIVERALRIPLEFTNMPAQLELVGEPANVVDVRVRGSSGALSRIAAGELVAVIDLKTARPGQRLFHLVGADVRVPFGVEVVQVAPSNLYMTFEPSATKVVPVVPEVEGEPAPGFEIGTVTAEPSTVEIVGPTSAVAAMTSAITEPISAAGASSPITESVTVGVSDPSVRLTEPEPVRVVINVSPARREWAVANVPVKVNGGAATV
;
A
#
# COMPACT_ATOMS: atom_id res chain seq x y z
N MET A 1 -42.69 -71.81 -16.66
CA MET A 1 -41.84 -70.61 -16.71
C MET A 1 -40.45 -71.03 -16.25
N ALA A 2 -39.50 -71.00 -17.15
CA ALA A 2 -38.14 -71.53 -16.93
C ALA A 2 -37.29 -70.51 -16.19
N ILE A 3 -36.79 -70.88 -15.02
CA ILE A 3 -35.78 -70.09 -14.26
C ILE A 3 -34.40 -70.29 -14.93
N ILE A 4 -34.16 -69.50 -15.98
CA ILE A 4 -32.89 -69.49 -16.75
C ILE A 4 -31.79 -68.65 -16.01
N GLY A 5 -31.91 -68.54 -14.70
CA GLY A 5 -31.04 -67.57 -13.96
C GLY A 5 -29.74 -68.12 -13.37
N PHE A 6 -29.58 -69.42 -13.17
CA PHE A 6 -28.55 -69.97 -12.28
C PHE A 6 -27.40 -70.79 -12.97
N ARG A 7 -27.42 -70.91 -14.31
CA ARG A 7 -26.23 -71.48 -15.02
C ARG A 7 -25.18 -70.42 -15.20
N HIS A 8 -24.00 -70.72 -14.72
CA HIS A 8 -22.77 -69.85 -14.81
C HIS A 8 -22.76 -68.65 -13.87
N ILE A 9 -23.15 -68.79 -12.62
CA ILE A 9 -23.08 -67.74 -11.57
C ILE A 9 -21.64 -67.22 -11.43
N GLY A 10 -20.61 -68.04 -11.57
CA GLY A 10 -19.22 -67.61 -11.52
C GLY A 10 -18.85 -66.66 -12.66
N LEU A 11 -19.29 -66.92 -13.91
CA LEU A 11 -19.03 -66.04 -15.05
C LEU A 11 -19.77 -64.72 -14.89
N LYS A 12 -20.98 -64.72 -14.36
CA LYS A 12 -21.75 -63.48 -14.07
C LYS A 12 -21.10 -62.65 -12.99
N ALA A 13 -20.60 -63.29 -11.92
CA ALA A 13 -19.88 -62.61 -10.83
C ALA A 13 -18.60 -61.95 -11.34
N VAL A 14 -17.82 -62.66 -12.18
CA VAL A 14 -16.61 -62.13 -12.83
C VAL A 14 -16.95 -60.97 -13.74
N SER A 15 -18.02 -61.05 -14.53
CA SER A 15 -18.44 -59.95 -15.43
C SER A 15 -18.87 -58.70 -14.65
N ILE A 16 -19.59 -58.88 -13.52
CA ILE A 16 -20.00 -57.79 -12.62
C ILE A 16 -18.76 -57.19 -11.94
N ALA A 17 -17.82 -58.02 -11.47
CA ALA A 17 -16.60 -57.53 -10.86
C ALA A 17 -15.75 -56.74 -11.87
N LEU A 18 -15.63 -57.24 -13.11
CA LEU A 18 -14.89 -56.56 -14.18
C LEU A 18 -15.58 -55.24 -14.58
N ALA A 19 -16.93 -55.24 -14.67
CA ALA A 19 -17.71 -54.04 -14.96
C ALA A 19 -17.59 -53.01 -13.83
N ALA A 20 -17.62 -53.43 -12.58
CA ALA A 20 -17.40 -52.56 -11.43
C ALA A 20 -15.99 -51.99 -11.38
N LEU A 21 -14.99 -52.82 -11.72
CA LEU A 21 -13.60 -52.38 -11.78
C LEU A 21 -13.35 -51.40 -12.94
N LEU A 22 -13.93 -51.64 -14.13
CA LEU A 22 -13.92 -50.75 -15.25
C LEU A 22 -14.69 -49.43 -14.92
N TRP A 23 -15.82 -49.53 -14.26
CA TRP A 23 -16.57 -48.36 -13.82
C TRP A 23 -15.78 -47.51 -12.84
N LEU A 24 -15.09 -48.13 -11.88
CA LEU A 24 -14.23 -47.44 -10.91
C LEU A 24 -13.05 -46.71 -11.60
N VAL A 25 -12.46 -47.34 -12.63
CA VAL A 25 -11.36 -46.75 -13.43
C VAL A 25 -11.91 -45.59 -14.32
N VAL A 26 -13.08 -45.75 -14.91
CA VAL A 26 -13.68 -44.75 -15.82
C VAL A 26 -14.40 -43.63 -15.04
N SER A 27 -14.92 -43.91 -13.84
CA SER A 27 -15.49 -42.91 -12.91
C SER A 27 -14.41 -42.05 -12.25
N GLY A 28 -13.19 -42.08 -12.79
CA GLY A 28 -12.06 -41.28 -12.32
C GLY A 28 -12.43 -39.81 -12.07
N GLU A 29 -11.65 -39.15 -11.26
CA GLU A 29 -11.83 -37.80 -10.78
C GLU A 29 -12.30 -36.84 -11.88
N GLN A 30 -13.44 -36.23 -11.67
CA GLN A 30 -13.98 -35.22 -12.60
C GLN A 30 -13.03 -34.05 -12.66
N ILE A 31 -12.48 -33.81 -13.85
CA ILE A 31 -11.68 -32.63 -14.14
C ILE A 31 -12.66 -31.46 -14.29
N VAL A 32 -12.52 -30.46 -13.48
CA VAL A 32 -13.35 -29.24 -13.48
C VAL A 32 -12.47 -28.01 -13.68
N GLU A 33 -13.08 -26.97 -14.22
CA GLU A 33 -12.44 -25.66 -14.34
C GLU A 33 -13.06 -24.70 -13.34
N ARG A 34 -12.22 -23.87 -12.75
CA ARG A 34 -12.63 -22.82 -11.80
C ARG A 34 -11.91 -21.52 -12.10
N ALA A 35 -12.65 -20.41 -12.12
CA ALA A 35 -12.08 -19.07 -12.15
C ALA A 35 -11.82 -18.60 -10.70
N LEU A 36 -10.62 -18.10 -10.47
CA LEU A 36 -10.17 -17.59 -9.18
C LEU A 36 -9.49 -16.24 -9.38
N ARG A 37 -9.72 -15.33 -8.44
CA ARG A 37 -8.99 -14.08 -8.35
C ARG A 37 -7.82 -14.26 -7.41
N ILE A 38 -6.61 -13.99 -7.90
CA ILE A 38 -5.37 -14.23 -7.16
C ILE A 38 -4.53 -12.95 -7.08
N PRO A 39 -3.72 -12.78 -6.02
CA PRO A 39 -2.80 -11.66 -5.93
C PRO A 39 -1.70 -11.75 -6.98
N LEU A 40 -1.23 -10.56 -7.40
CA LEU A 40 -0.09 -10.39 -8.29
C LEU A 40 1.08 -9.84 -7.49
N GLU A 41 2.19 -10.56 -7.47
CA GLU A 41 3.42 -10.16 -6.79
C GLU A 41 4.49 -9.75 -7.80
N PHE A 42 5.23 -8.72 -7.44
CA PHE A 42 6.37 -8.24 -8.21
C PHE A 42 7.66 -8.66 -7.52
N THR A 43 8.57 -9.25 -8.27
CA THR A 43 9.85 -9.72 -7.73
C THR A 43 11.03 -9.11 -8.50
N ASN A 44 12.21 -9.08 -7.87
CA ASN A 44 13.46 -8.62 -8.47
C ASN A 44 13.39 -7.21 -9.06
N MET A 45 12.65 -6.30 -8.43
CA MET A 45 12.62 -4.90 -8.85
C MET A 45 14.03 -4.29 -8.70
N PRO A 46 14.59 -3.67 -9.76
CA PRO A 46 15.88 -3.01 -9.65
C PRO A 46 15.81 -1.84 -8.65
N ALA A 47 16.79 -1.74 -7.74
CA ALA A 47 16.82 -0.74 -6.68
C ALA A 47 16.82 0.73 -7.16
N GLN A 48 17.19 0.95 -8.44
CA GLN A 48 17.25 2.29 -9.05
C GLN A 48 15.93 2.67 -9.74
N LEU A 49 14.92 1.82 -9.70
CA LEU A 49 13.63 2.04 -10.35
C LEU A 49 12.51 2.05 -9.33
N GLU A 50 11.56 2.91 -9.57
CA GLU A 50 10.29 2.99 -8.84
C GLU A 50 9.13 2.77 -9.82
N LEU A 51 8.09 2.12 -9.33
CA LEU A 51 6.87 1.90 -10.09
C LEU A 51 5.95 3.11 -9.93
N VAL A 52 5.47 3.63 -11.06
CA VAL A 52 4.61 4.83 -11.09
C VAL A 52 3.16 4.41 -11.33
N GLY A 53 2.25 4.99 -10.54
CA GLY A 53 0.81 4.70 -10.58
C GLY A 53 0.43 3.47 -9.75
N GLU A 54 -0.81 3.05 -9.90
CA GLU A 54 -1.36 1.87 -9.23
C GLU A 54 -1.41 0.70 -10.22
N PRO A 55 -0.42 -0.19 -10.20
CA PRO A 55 -0.47 -1.39 -11.03
C PRO A 55 -1.58 -2.32 -10.54
N ALA A 56 -2.08 -3.16 -11.43
CA ALA A 56 -2.99 -4.23 -11.04
C ALA A 56 -2.32 -5.09 -9.96
N ASN A 57 -2.99 -5.25 -8.83
CA ASN A 57 -2.54 -6.07 -7.70
C ASN A 57 -3.21 -7.44 -7.67
N VAL A 58 -4.17 -7.67 -8.57
CA VAL A 58 -4.89 -8.94 -8.70
C VAL A 58 -5.08 -9.30 -10.17
N VAL A 59 -5.14 -10.60 -10.45
CA VAL A 59 -5.44 -11.16 -11.76
C VAL A 59 -6.47 -12.27 -11.64
N ASP A 60 -7.31 -12.43 -12.67
CA ASP A 60 -8.27 -13.52 -12.77
C ASP A 60 -7.61 -14.69 -13.50
N VAL A 61 -7.59 -15.86 -12.86
CA VAL A 61 -6.98 -17.06 -13.40
C VAL A 61 -8.01 -18.16 -13.51
N ARG A 62 -8.06 -18.82 -14.67
CA ARG A 62 -8.83 -20.04 -14.83
C ARG A 62 -7.92 -21.25 -14.68
N VAL A 63 -8.21 -22.04 -13.67
CA VAL A 63 -7.47 -23.25 -13.34
C VAL A 63 -8.30 -24.50 -13.63
N ARG A 64 -7.63 -25.57 -14.00
CA ARG A 64 -8.19 -26.89 -14.27
C ARG A 64 -7.53 -27.91 -13.34
N GLY A 65 -8.33 -28.82 -12.80
CA GLY A 65 -7.81 -29.89 -11.95
C GLY A 65 -8.91 -30.81 -11.48
N SER A 66 -8.54 -31.81 -10.69
CA SER A 66 -9.57 -32.66 -10.07
C SER A 66 -10.39 -31.85 -9.05
N SER A 67 -11.66 -32.18 -8.91
CA SER A 67 -12.55 -31.53 -7.96
C SER A 67 -11.98 -31.53 -6.54
N GLY A 68 -11.30 -32.61 -6.13
CA GLY A 68 -10.64 -32.74 -4.85
C GLY A 68 -9.39 -31.86 -4.71
N ALA A 69 -8.62 -31.64 -5.79
CA ALA A 69 -7.48 -30.72 -5.79
C ALA A 69 -7.94 -29.26 -5.69
N LEU A 70 -8.92 -28.87 -6.51
CA LEU A 70 -9.42 -27.50 -6.53
C LEU A 70 -10.17 -27.11 -5.24
N SER A 71 -10.80 -28.04 -4.55
CA SER A 71 -11.50 -27.77 -3.29
C SER A 71 -10.54 -27.55 -2.09
N ARG A 72 -9.30 -28.04 -2.20
CA ARG A 72 -8.26 -27.90 -1.17
C ARG A 72 -7.44 -26.62 -1.29
N ILE A 73 -7.56 -25.89 -2.41
CA ILE A 73 -6.82 -24.65 -2.61
C ILE A 73 -7.24 -23.62 -1.54
N ALA A 74 -6.32 -23.26 -0.67
CA ALA A 74 -6.52 -22.22 0.33
C ALA A 74 -6.34 -20.81 -0.30
N ALA A 75 -6.95 -19.81 0.35
CA ALA A 75 -6.75 -18.42 -0.04
C ALA A 75 -5.26 -18.05 0.13
N GLY A 76 -4.64 -17.50 -0.93
CA GLY A 76 -3.22 -17.12 -0.94
C GLY A 76 -2.25 -18.24 -1.38
N GLU A 77 -2.74 -19.45 -1.65
CA GLU A 77 -1.88 -20.53 -2.18
C GLU A 77 -1.56 -20.38 -3.67
N LEU A 78 -2.43 -19.65 -4.38
CA LEU A 78 -2.21 -19.26 -5.76
C LEU A 78 -1.73 -17.82 -5.83
N VAL A 79 -0.57 -17.60 -6.43
CA VAL A 79 0.04 -16.29 -6.59
C VAL A 79 0.60 -16.18 -8.00
N ALA A 80 0.27 -15.08 -8.67
CA ALA A 80 0.92 -14.73 -9.94
C ALA A 80 2.18 -13.91 -9.63
N VAL A 81 3.28 -14.21 -10.29
CA VAL A 81 4.58 -13.56 -10.03
C VAL A 81 5.12 -12.98 -11.31
N ILE A 82 5.46 -11.69 -11.30
CA ILE A 82 6.16 -11.02 -12.40
C ILE A 82 7.59 -10.70 -11.99
N ASP A 83 8.55 -11.16 -12.78
CA ASP A 83 9.97 -10.81 -12.59
C ASP A 83 10.29 -9.49 -13.30
N LEU A 84 10.62 -8.47 -12.48
CA LEU A 84 10.97 -7.12 -12.93
C LEU A 84 12.47 -6.91 -13.16
N LYS A 85 13.29 -7.95 -13.09
CA LYS A 85 14.76 -7.86 -13.23
C LYS A 85 15.21 -7.14 -14.51
N THR A 86 14.43 -7.26 -15.59
CA THR A 86 14.72 -6.62 -16.90
C THR A 86 14.01 -5.31 -17.10
N ALA A 87 13.31 -4.79 -16.07
CA ALA A 87 12.63 -3.51 -16.15
C ALA A 87 13.62 -2.37 -16.47
N ARG A 88 13.13 -1.39 -17.22
CA ARG A 88 13.88 -0.18 -17.62
C ARG A 88 12.96 1.01 -17.48
N PRO A 89 13.47 2.22 -17.34
CA PRO A 89 12.66 3.43 -17.30
C PRO A 89 11.70 3.55 -18.48
N GLY A 90 10.55 4.17 -18.24
CA GLY A 90 9.45 4.35 -19.18
C GLY A 90 8.39 3.26 -19.09
N GLN A 91 7.38 3.35 -19.96
CA GLN A 91 6.29 2.38 -20.02
C GLN A 91 6.77 1.06 -20.60
N ARG A 92 6.44 -0.04 -19.92
CA ARG A 92 6.80 -1.41 -20.30
C ARG A 92 5.57 -2.30 -20.31
N LEU A 93 5.56 -3.24 -21.26
CA LEU A 93 4.58 -4.30 -21.36
C LEU A 93 5.17 -5.57 -20.77
N PHE A 94 4.49 -6.14 -19.79
CA PHE A 94 4.78 -7.46 -19.24
C PHE A 94 3.68 -8.42 -19.68
N HIS A 95 4.10 -9.59 -20.16
CA HIS A 95 3.19 -10.63 -20.59
C HIS A 95 3.11 -11.71 -19.52
N LEU A 96 1.94 -11.89 -18.94
CA LEU A 96 1.68 -12.87 -17.89
C LEU A 96 1.15 -14.15 -18.53
N VAL A 97 1.83 -15.26 -18.30
CA VAL A 97 1.46 -16.59 -18.78
C VAL A 97 1.15 -17.53 -17.62
N GLY A 98 0.54 -18.67 -17.94
CA GLY A 98 0.20 -19.65 -16.90
C GLY A 98 1.40 -20.17 -16.08
N ALA A 99 2.61 -20.15 -16.67
CA ALA A 99 3.85 -20.54 -15.99
C ALA A 99 4.27 -19.56 -14.88
N ASP A 100 3.80 -18.30 -14.93
CA ASP A 100 4.09 -17.27 -13.93
C ASP A 100 3.18 -17.38 -12.72
N VAL A 101 2.19 -18.29 -12.75
CA VAL A 101 1.28 -18.55 -11.64
C VAL A 101 1.78 -19.78 -10.87
N ARG A 102 2.06 -19.57 -9.60
CA ARG A 102 2.37 -20.69 -8.69
C ARG A 102 1.09 -21.45 -8.39
N VAL A 103 1.07 -22.73 -8.72
CA VAL A 103 -0.08 -23.61 -8.50
C VAL A 103 0.37 -24.87 -7.75
N PRO A 104 -0.49 -25.45 -6.89
CA PRO A 104 -0.21 -26.72 -6.25
C PRO A 104 -0.24 -27.89 -7.24
N PHE A 105 0.31 -29.03 -6.83
CA PHE A 105 0.34 -30.24 -7.63
C PHE A 105 -1.07 -30.70 -8.03
N GLY A 106 -1.24 -31.06 -9.32
CA GLY A 106 -2.51 -31.51 -9.88
C GLY A 106 -3.46 -30.39 -10.33
N VAL A 107 -3.00 -29.14 -10.33
CA VAL A 107 -3.72 -27.97 -10.85
C VAL A 107 -2.95 -27.40 -12.04
N GLU A 108 -3.67 -27.10 -13.12
CA GLU A 108 -3.14 -26.52 -14.33
C GLU A 108 -3.80 -25.14 -14.57
N VAL A 109 -3.00 -24.17 -14.99
CA VAL A 109 -3.51 -22.84 -15.39
C VAL A 109 -3.89 -22.88 -16.86
N VAL A 110 -5.15 -22.67 -17.15
CA VAL A 110 -5.71 -22.67 -18.53
C VAL A 110 -5.66 -21.27 -19.13
N GLN A 111 -5.92 -20.24 -18.31
CA GLN A 111 -6.01 -18.86 -18.77
C GLN A 111 -5.67 -17.89 -17.64
N VAL A 112 -5.02 -16.79 -18.00
CA VAL A 112 -4.76 -15.64 -17.13
C VAL A 112 -5.33 -14.39 -17.78
N ALA A 113 -6.01 -13.55 -17.00
CA ALA A 113 -6.59 -12.30 -17.48
C ALA A 113 -6.42 -11.18 -16.43
N PRO A 114 -5.88 -10.02 -16.82
CA PRO A 114 -5.31 -9.70 -18.13
C PRO A 114 -3.96 -10.39 -18.34
N SER A 115 -3.66 -10.80 -19.57
CA SER A 115 -2.35 -11.38 -19.95
C SER A 115 -1.29 -10.31 -20.26
N ASN A 116 -1.71 -9.08 -20.50
CA ASN A 116 -0.83 -7.96 -20.80
C ASN A 116 -0.99 -6.89 -19.73
N LEU A 117 0.12 -6.54 -19.08
CA LEU A 117 0.19 -5.56 -18.03
C LEU A 117 1.13 -4.42 -18.43
N TYR A 118 0.59 -3.22 -18.55
CA TYR A 118 1.37 -2.02 -18.78
C TYR A 118 1.78 -1.44 -17.43
N MET A 119 3.08 -1.28 -17.24
CA MET A 119 3.64 -0.66 -16.04
C MET A 119 4.61 0.45 -16.44
N THR A 120 4.61 1.54 -15.69
CA THR A 120 5.50 2.66 -15.92
C THR A 120 6.53 2.70 -14.82
N PHE A 121 7.81 2.80 -15.21
CA PHE A 121 8.93 2.87 -14.28
C PHE A 121 9.67 4.18 -14.45
N GLU A 122 10.03 4.80 -13.33
CA GLU A 122 10.92 5.96 -13.28
C GLU A 122 12.19 5.65 -12.50
N PRO A 123 13.27 6.38 -12.74
CA PRO A 123 14.43 6.31 -11.86
C PRO A 123 14.03 6.73 -10.45
N SER A 124 14.56 6.01 -9.45
CA SER A 124 14.47 6.43 -8.06
C SER A 124 15.28 7.70 -7.85
N ALA A 125 14.70 8.67 -7.16
CA ALA A 125 15.34 9.92 -6.79
C ALA A 125 15.19 10.17 -5.30
N THR A 126 16.14 10.91 -4.72
CA THR A 126 16.09 11.37 -3.34
C THR A 126 16.05 12.89 -3.28
N LYS A 127 15.41 13.45 -2.27
CA LYS A 127 15.34 14.89 -2.04
C LYS A 127 15.20 15.18 -0.54
N VAL A 128 15.90 16.20 -0.08
CA VAL A 128 15.71 16.71 1.29
C VAL A 128 14.62 17.77 1.24
N VAL A 129 13.60 17.60 2.07
CA VAL A 129 12.45 18.51 2.19
C VAL A 129 12.27 18.98 3.63
N PRO A 130 11.77 20.21 3.87
CA PRO A 130 11.44 20.68 5.20
C PRO A 130 10.27 19.91 5.81
N VAL A 131 10.31 19.73 7.12
CA VAL A 131 9.20 19.21 7.92
C VAL A 131 8.31 20.38 8.32
N VAL A 132 7.04 20.29 7.97
CA VAL A 132 6.02 21.27 8.36
C VAL A 132 5.09 20.63 9.40
N PRO A 133 5.22 21.04 10.68
CA PRO A 133 4.33 20.55 11.72
C PRO A 133 2.87 20.98 11.49
N GLU A 134 1.95 20.03 11.63
CA GLU A 134 0.51 20.30 11.59
C GLU A 134 0.00 20.49 13.02
N VAL A 135 -0.58 21.67 13.30
CA VAL A 135 -1.10 22.02 14.63
C VAL A 135 -2.59 22.24 14.54
N GLU A 136 -3.34 21.56 15.39
CA GLU A 136 -4.79 21.66 15.45
C GLU A 136 -5.27 22.23 16.79
N GLY A 137 -6.42 22.94 16.75
CA GLY A 137 -7.07 23.50 17.91
C GLY A 137 -6.56 24.89 18.30
N GLU A 138 -7.32 25.57 19.15
CA GLU A 138 -7.01 26.92 19.64
C GLU A 138 -6.41 26.85 21.07
N PRO A 139 -5.39 27.67 21.39
CA PRO A 139 -4.82 27.74 22.71
C PRO A 139 -5.84 28.31 23.74
N ALA A 140 -5.51 28.26 25.03
CA ALA A 140 -6.35 28.80 26.08
C ALA A 140 -6.65 30.30 25.88
N PRO A 141 -7.81 30.81 26.33
CA PRO A 141 -8.14 32.21 26.20
C PRO A 141 -7.04 33.12 26.76
N GLY A 142 -6.55 34.06 25.95
CA GLY A 142 -5.46 34.95 26.31
C GLY A 142 -4.06 34.44 25.99
N PHE A 143 -3.95 33.31 25.28
CA PHE A 143 -2.70 32.76 24.78
C PHE A 143 -2.73 32.72 23.25
N GLU A 144 -1.55 32.70 22.64
CA GLU A 144 -1.35 32.56 21.21
C GLU A 144 -0.26 31.52 20.91
N ILE A 145 -0.40 30.84 19.78
CA ILE A 145 0.62 29.94 19.27
C ILE A 145 1.72 30.80 18.64
N GLY A 146 2.92 30.69 19.17
CA GLY A 146 4.10 31.37 18.65
C GLY A 146 4.85 30.53 17.62
N THR A 147 6.16 30.41 17.79
CA THR A 147 7.02 29.59 16.91
C THR A 147 6.75 28.11 17.10
N VAL A 148 6.58 27.39 15.98
CA VAL A 148 6.54 25.93 15.94
C VAL A 148 7.82 25.45 15.27
N THR A 149 8.55 24.56 15.92
CA THR A 149 9.83 24.02 15.43
C THR A 149 9.80 22.51 15.44
N ALA A 150 10.39 21.91 14.43
CA ALA A 150 10.58 20.46 14.32
C ALA A 150 12.08 20.11 14.35
N GLU A 151 12.42 19.04 15.04
CA GLU A 151 13.80 18.53 15.10
C GLU A 151 13.82 17.02 14.85
N PRO A 152 14.41 16.58 13.71
CA PRO A 152 15.06 17.39 12.66
C PRO A 152 14.07 18.27 11.87
N SER A 153 14.56 19.43 11.37
CA SER A 153 13.75 20.36 10.58
C SER A 153 13.58 19.95 9.11
N THR A 154 14.35 18.96 8.67
CA THR A 154 14.31 18.42 7.30
C THR A 154 14.40 16.91 7.34
N VAL A 155 13.80 16.25 6.35
CA VAL A 155 13.85 14.80 6.16
C VAL A 155 14.19 14.47 4.71
N GLU A 156 14.83 13.32 4.50
CA GLU A 156 15.11 12.82 3.17
C GLU A 156 13.96 11.91 2.70
N ILE A 157 13.47 12.19 1.49
CA ILE A 157 12.43 11.42 0.84
C ILE A 157 12.99 10.70 -0.39
N VAL A 158 12.43 9.54 -0.72
CA VAL A 158 12.78 8.73 -1.88
C VAL A 158 11.53 8.24 -2.60
N GLY A 159 11.59 8.19 -3.91
CA GLY A 159 10.48 7.75 -4.76
C GLY A 159 10.74 8.00 -6.25
N PRO A 160 9.70 7.90 -7.09
CA PRO A 160 9.80 8.24 -8.52
C PRO A 160 10.26 9.69 -8.72
N THR A 161 11.13 9.90 -9.71
CA THR A 161 11.70 11.24 -9.99
C THR A 161 10.64 12.33 -10.12
N SER A 162 9.53 12.04 -10.79
CA SER A 162 8.42 13.01 -10.99
C SER A 162 7.73 13.36 -9.68
N ALA A 163 7.43 12.35 -8.85
CA ALA A 163 6.77 12.54 -7.56
C ALA A 163 7.66 13.29 -6.57
N VAL A 164 8.93 12.88 -6.44
CA VAL A 164 9.92 13.55 -5.57
C VAL A 164 10.16 15.00 -6.00
N ALA A 165 10.19 15.29 -7.31
CA ALA A 165 10.33 16.67 -7.81
C ALA A 165 9.16 17.56 -7.40
N ALA A 166 7.94 17.03 -7.41
CA ALA A 166 6.72 17.74 -7.03
C ALA A 166 6.59 18.00 -5.53
N MET A 167 7.24 17.17 -4.69
CA MET A 167 7.18 17.33 -3.23
C MET A 167 7.92 18.59 -2.77
N THR A 168 7.25 19.39 -1.95
CA THR A 168 7.80 20.65 -1.38
C THR A 168 8.09 20.55 0.11
N SER A 169 7.36 19.68 0.84
CA SER A 169 7.48 19.49 2.28
C SER A 169 6.97 18.12 2.70
N ALA A 170 7.40 17.67 3.86
CA ALA A 170 6.80 16.58 4.60
C ALA A 170 5.95 17.16 5.74
N ILE A 171 4.87 16.49 6.14
CA ILE A 171 3.92 16.93 7.16
C ILE A 171 3.98 15.98 8.37
N THR A 172 3.74 16.50 9.56
CA THR A 172 3.62 15.64 10.76
C THR A 172 2.17 15.16 10.93
N GLU A 173 1.98 14.17 11.78
CA GLU A 173 0.67 13.94 12.39
C GLU A 173 0.22 15.20 13.13
N PRO A 174 -1.11 15.49 13.15
CA PRO A 174 -1.65 16.68 13.79
C PRO A 174 -1.37 16.67 15.32
N ILE A 175 -0.89 17.81 15.82
CA ILE A 175 -0.61 18.01 17.26
C ILE A 175 -1.67 18.94 17.84
N SER A 176 -2.34 18.51 18.89
CA SER A 176 -3.40 19.32 19.50
C SER A 176 -2.84 20.42 20.41
N ALA A 177 -3.10 21.67 20.04
CA ALA A 177 -2.87 22.85 20.88
C ALA A 177 -4.11 23.32 21.65
N ALA A 178 -5.21 22.54 21.62
CA ALA A 178 -6.47 22.92 22.23
C ALA A 178 -6.35 23.18 23.74
N GLY A 179 -6.69 24.39 24.18
CA GLY A 179 -6.65 24.81 25.59
C GLY A 179 -5.23 24.92 26.17
N ALA A 180 -4.19 24.91 25.34
CA ALA A 180 -2.82 25.02 25.80
C ALA A 180 -2.52 26.41 26.37
N SER A 181 -1.85 26.46 27.54
CA SER A 181 -1.38 27.67 28.21
C SER A 181 0.14 27.66 28.49
N SER A 182 0.82 26.64 28.04
CA SER A 182 2.27 26.45 28.16
C SER A 182 2.83 25.77 26.92
N PRO A 183 4.14 25.85 26.65
CA PRO A 183 4.76 25.18 25.54
C PRO A 183 4.50 23.67 25.52
N ILE A 184 4.23 23.13 24.33
CA ILE A 184 3.99 21.72 24.08
C ILE A 184 5.23 21.13 23.41
N THR A 185 5.64 19.95 23.84
CA THR A 185 6.71 19.17 23.18
C THR A 185 6.21 17.76 22.97
N GLU A 186 6.09 17.35 21.72
CA GLU A 186 5.65 16.01 21.36
C GLU A 186 6.58 15.39 20.31
N SER A 187 6.63 14.05 20.32
CA SER A 187 7.34 13.26 19.33
C SER A 187 6.30 12.62 18.42
N VAL A 188 6.30 13.00 17.16
CA VAL A 188 5.26 12.64 16.19
C VAL A 188 5.85 12.03 14.93
N THR A 189 5.06 11.23 14.24
CA THR A 189 5.43 10.64 12.96
C THR A 189 5.35 11.70 11.85
N VAL A 190 6.29 11.59 10.90
CA VAL A 190 6.28 12.41 9.67
C VAL A 190 5.77 11.57 8.51
N GLY A 191 4.94 12.16 7.70
CA GLY A 191 4.39 11.57 6.50
C GLY A 191 4.61 12.43 5.27
N VAL A 192 4.31 11.85 4.12
CA VAL A 192 4.31 12.52 2.83
C VAL A 192 2.92 12.39 2.20
N SER A 193 2.50 13.39 1.41
CA SER A 193 1.17 13.40 0.81
C SER A 193 1.02 12.45 -0.38
N ASP A 194 2.12 12.06 -1.02
CA ASP A 194 2.10 11.16 -2.17
C ASP A 194 2.47 9.74 -1.74
N PRO A 195 1.59 8.73 -1.93
CA PRO A 195 1.85 7.36 -1.51
C PRO A 195 2.98 6.66 -2.26
N SER A 196 3.42 7.20 -3.40
CA SER A 196 4.56 6.67 -4.16
C SER A 196 5.92 7.14 -3.61
N VAL A 197 5.90 8.13 -2.70
CA VAL A 197 7.08 8.69 -2.03
C VAL A 197 7.14 8.15 -0.60
N ARG A 198 8.33 7.87 -0.11
CA ARG A 198 8.55 7.40 1.27
C ARG A 198 9.73 8.13 1.90
N LEU A 199 9.78 8.16 3.22
CA LEU A 199 10.96 8.62 3.94
C LEU A 199 12.08 7.58 3.83
N THR A 200 13.31 8.03 3.66
CA THR A 200 14.50 7.16 3.68
C THR A 200 14.68 6.57 5.07
N GLU A 201 14.49 7.40 6.09
CA GLU A 201 14.57 7.01 7.51
C GLU A 201 13.27 7.43 8.20
N PRO A 202 12.35 6.50 8.51
CA PRO A 202 11.08 6.80 9.17
C PRO A 202 11.27 6.95 10.68
N GLU A 203 11.98 8.00 11.11
CA GLU A 203 12.16 8.33 12.52
C GLU A 203 11.13 9.37 12.99
N PRO A 204 10.67 9.28 14.26
CA PRO A 204 9.79 10.30 14.82
C PRO A 204 10.55 11.62 14.99
N VAL A 205 9.83 12.72 14.71
CA VAL A 205 10.34 14.08 14.82
C VAL A 205 9.82 14.71 16.09
N ARG A 206 10.69 15.39 16.83
CA ARG A 206 10.29 16.18 18.01
C ARG A 206 9.79 17.52 17.54
N VAL A 207 8.54 17.83 17.88
CA VAL A 207 7.94 19.14 17.60
C VAL A 207 7.78 19.92 18.91
N VAL A 208 8.20 21.17 18.88
CA VAL A 208 8.05 22.11 19.98
C VAL A 208 7.14 23.25 19.50
N ILE A 209 6.01 23.41 20.18
CA ILE A 209 5.05 24.47 19.96
C ILE A 209 5.19 25.46 21.11
N ASN A 210 5.67 26.67 20.85
CA ASN A 210 5.71 27.72 21.82
C ASN A 210 4.33 28.36 21.97
N VAL A 211 3.80 28.34 23.18
CA VAL A 211 2.55 29.01 23.54
C VAL A 211 2.88 30.15 24.47
N SER A 212 2.47 31.38 24.14
CA SER A 212 2.77 32.58 24.93
C SER A 212 1.51 33.40 25.16
N PRO A 213 1.47 34.23 26.21
CA PRO A 213 0.37 35.15 26.41
C PRO A 213 0.16 36.07 25.18
N ALA A 214 -1.07 36.17 24.71
CA ALA A 214 -1.42 37.01 23.58
C ALA A 214 -1.12 38.47 23.87
N ARG A 215 -0.44 39.16 22.98
CA ARG A 215 -0.18 40.59 23.11
C ARG A 215 -1.51 41.36 23.03
N ARG A 216 -1.86 42.04 24.12
CA ARG A 216 -3.00 42.97 24.09
C ARG A 216 -2.47 44.34 23.69
N GLU A 217 -2.81 44.78 22.51
CA GLU A 217 -2.58 46.19 22.11
C GLU A 217 -3.71 47.04 22.65
N TRP A 218 -3.37 48.07 23.44
CA TRP A 218 -4.32 49.05 23.97
C TRP A 218 -4.11 50.35 23.19
N ALA A 219 -5.08 50.79 22.45
CA ALA A 219 -5.08 52.12 21.91
C ALA A 219 -5.42 53.08 23.02
N VAL A 220 -4.43 53.80 23.55
CA VAL A 220 -4.68 54.86 24.53
C VAL A 220 -4.98 56.14 23.72
N ALA A 221 -6.25 56.46 23.59
CA ALA A 221 -6.66 57.74 23.00
C ALA A 221 -6.45 58.86 24.03
N ASN A 222 -5.94 60.00 23.58
CA ASN A 222 -5.74 61.20 24.36
C ASN A 222 -4.71 61.12 25.50
N VAL A 223 -3.45 60.72 25.20
CA VAL A 223 -2.36 60.98 26.12
C VAL A 223 -1.97 62.44 26.10
N PRO A 224 -2.21 63.25 27.16
CA PRO A 224 -1.79 64.64 27.16
C PRO A 224 -0.26 64.69 27.29
N VAL A 225 0.41 65.06 26.21
CA VAL A 225 1.87 65.30 26.18
C VAL A 225 2.12 66.67 26.84
N LYS A 226 2.56 66.68 28.11
CA LYS A 226 3.14 67.90 28.71
C LYS A 226 4.56 68.08 28.15
N VAL A 227 4.70 69.02 27.25
CA VAL A 227 6.02 69.48 26.84
C VAL A 227 6.51 70.44 27.90
N ASN A 228 7.44 70.05 28.76
CA ASN A 228 8.18 70.97 29.63
C ASN A 228 9.17 71.74 28.72
N GLY A 229 8.70 72.89 28.23
CA GLY A 229 9.57 73.83 27.53
C GLY A 229 10.61 74.40 28.48
N GLY A 230 11.84 73.92 28.35
CA GLY A 230 12.99 74.67 28.88
C GLY A 230 13.16 75.96 28.10
N ALA A 231 13.00 77.10 28.77
CA ALA A 231 13.29 78.41 28.19
C ALA A 231 14.76 78.50 27.82
N ALA A 232 15.05 78.58 26.50
CA ALA A 232 16.35 79.02 26.06
C ALA A 232 16.42 80.53 26.27
N THR A 233 17.24 80.96 27.22
CA THR A 233 17.65 82.35 27.35
C THR A 233 18.81 82.59 26.43
N VAL A 234 18.75 83.65 25.64
CA VAL A 234 19.73 84.22 24.70
C VAL A 234 21.00 84.52 25.44
#